data_0831ccb058561a1b78334330422e8840
#
_entry.id   0831ccb058561a1b78334330422e8840
#
_cell.length_a   1.000
_cell.length_b   1.000
_cell.length_c   1.000
_cell.angle_alpha   90.00
_cell.angle_beta   90.00
_cell.angle_gamma   90.00
#
_symmetry.space_group_name_H-M   'P 1'
#
loop_
_entity.id
_entity.type
_entity.pdbx_description
1 polymer ?
#
loop_
_entity_poly.entity_id
_entity_poly.type
_entity_poly.pdbx_seq_one_letter_code
_entity_poly.pdbx_strand_id
1 'polypeptide(L)'
;MKIYTKSGDQGETSLFGGERVKKHHLSIQAYGTVDELNSWIGLIKDNIENKEAEILVKIQEELFTIGSYLATGDNEKMMVHLPKLEDGPILELEKSIDDMQEILPEM
;
A
#
# COMPACT_ATOMS: atom_id res chain seq x y z
N MET A 1 -11.68 -14.15 -21.82
CA MET A 1 -12.08 -13.01 -20.98
C MET A 1 -11.18 -11.81 -21.27
N LYS A 2 -11.76 -10.65 -21.45
CA LYS A 2 -10.99 -9.44 -21.70
C LYS A 2 -10.40 -8.91 -20.39
N ILE A 3 -9.15 -8.46 -20.42
CA ILE A 3 -8.49 -7.86 -19.27
C ILE A 3 -9.04 -6.45 -19.01
N TYR A 4 -9.41 -5.73 -20.06
CA TYR A 4 -9.96 -4.39 -19.95
C TYR A 4 -11.47 -4.42 -20.16
N THR A 5 -12.19 -3.53 -19.49
CA THR A 5 -13.64 -3.41 -19.59
C THR A 5 -14.07 -2.07 -20.19
N LYS A 6 -13.17 -1.09 -20.25
CA LYS A 6 -13.42 0.30 -20.66
C LYS A 6 -14.42 1.03 -19.75
N SER A 7 -14.79 0.44 -18.61
CA SER A 7 -15.74 1.07 -17.69
C SER A 7 -15.20 2.33 -17.02
N GLY A 8 -13.86 2.54 -17.06
CA GLY A 8 -13.23 3.75 -16.52
C GLY A 8 -13.04 4.87 -17.54
N ASP A 9 -13.48 4.70 -18.78
CA ASP A 9 -13.22 5.65 -19.86
C ASP A 9 -13.97 6.98 -19.68
N GLN A 10 -14.97 7.03 -18.82
CA GLN A 10 -15.74 8.25 -18.54
C GLN A 10 -15.25 9.00 -17.30
N GLY A 11 -14.03 8.71 -16.83
CA GLY A 11 -13.43 9.38 -15.67
C GLY A 11 -13.88 8.85 -14.33
N GLU A 12 -14.47 7.67 -14.31
CA GLU A 12 -14.91 7.00 -13.08
C GLU A 12 -14.26 5.64 -12.95
N THR A 13 -14.12 5.17 -11.72
CA THR A 13 -13.62 3.84 -11.41
C THR A 13 -14.45 3.25 -10.28
N SER A 14 -14.29 1.95 -10.03
CA SER A 14 -15.00 1.27 -8.94
C SER A 14 -14.09 1.04 -7.76
N LEU A 15 -14.59 1.22 -6.54
CA LEU A 15 -13.97 0.73 -5.33
C LEU A 15 -14.30 -0.75 -5.15
N PHE A 16 -13.60 -1.46 -4.24
CA PHE A 16 -13.81 -2.88 -4.01
C PHE A 16 -15.24 -3.23 -3.62
N GLY A 17 -15.96 -2.33 -2.97
CA GLY A 17 -17.35 -2.53 -2.64
C GLY A 17 -18.32 -2.35 -3.80
N GLY A 18 -17.83 -2.10 -5.01
CA GLY A 18 -18.65 -1.86 -6.19
C GLY A 18 -19.14 -0.43 -6.34
N GLU A 19 -18.82 0.44 -5.40
CA GLU A 19 -19.15 1.86 -5.46
C GLU A 19 -18.41 2.53 -6.61
N ARG A 20 -19.14 3.22 -7.49
CA ARG A 20 -18.55 3.99 -8.59
C ARG A 20 -18.27 5.41 -8.11
N VAL A 21 -17.02 5.86 -8.29
CA VAL A 21 -16.61 7.22 -7.92
C VAL A 21 -15.80 7.84 -9.04
N LYS A 22 -15.68 9.16 -9.04
CA LYS A 22 -14.81 9.86 -9.97
C LYS A 22 -13.35 9.48 -9.71
N LYS A 23 -12.54 9.39 -10.76
CA LYS A 23 -11.11 9.05 -10.63
C LYS A 23 -10.33 10.05 -9.78
N HIS A 24 -10.84 11.28 -9.63
CA HIS A 24 -10.23 12.29 -8.78
C HIS A 24 -10.80 12.31 -7.36
N HIS A 25 -11.70 11.38 -6.99
CA HIS A 25 -12.20 11.26 -5.64
C HIS A 25 -11.03 11.06 -4.65
N LEU A 26 -11.16 11.65 -3.46
CA LEU A 26 -10.07 11.64 -2.46
C LEU A 26 -9.57 10.22 -2.15
N SER A 27 -10.47 9.26 -2.02
CA SER A 27 -10.08 7.85 -1.77
C SER A 27 -9.25 7.28 -2.91
N ILE A 28 -9.56 7.64 -4.15
CA ILE A 28 -8.82 7.19 -5.32
C ILE A 28 -7.44 7.87 -5.37
N GLN A 29 -7.36 9.15 -5.02
CA GLN A 29 -6.08 9.86 -4.92
C GLN A 29 -5.18 9.24 -3.85
N ALA A 30 -5.75 8.94 -2.68
CA ALA A 30 -5.01 8.31 -1.59
C ALA A 30 -4.53 6.91 -1.98
N TYR A 31 -5.39 6.10 -2.56
CA TYR A 31 -5.06 4.78 -3.06
C TYR A 31 -3.94 4.85 -4.10
N GLY A 32 -4.05 5.78 -5.07
CA GLY A 32 -3.04 5.97 -6.10
C GLY A 32 -1.68 6.38 -5.52
N THR A 33 -1.67 7.23 -4.50
CA THR A 33 -0.44 7.65 -3.82
C THR A 33 0.23 6.48 -3.10
N VAL A 34 -0.55 5.64 -2.41
CA VAL A 34 -0.03 4.44 -1.74
C VAL A 34 0.53 3.45 -2.77
N ASP A 35 -0.17 3.26 -3.87
CA ASP A 35 0.28 2.38 -4.95
C ASP A 35 1.59 2.87 -5.58
N GLU A 36 1.71 4.17 -5.80
CA GLU A 36 2.95 4.78 -6.30
C GLU A 36 4.10 4.57 -5.34
N LEU A 37 3.89 4.78 -4.04
CA LEU A 37 4.89 4.52 -3.01
C LEU A 37 5.32 3.06 -3.05
N ASN A 38 4.37 2.14 -3.15
CA ASN A 38 4.65 0.70 -3.21
C ASN A 38 5.53 0.36 -4.41
N SER A 39 5.28 0.98 -5.56
CA SER A 39 6.09 0.79 -6.77
C SER A 39 7.53 1.28 -6.58
N TRP A 40 7.73 2.44 -5.94
CA TRP A 40 9.06 2.95 -5.62
C TRP A 40 9.82 2.02 -4.69
N ILE A 41 9.14 1.49 -3.66
CA ILE A 41 9.74 0.53 -2.72
C ILE A 41 10.15 -0.74 -3.46
N GLY A 42 9.33 -1.22 -4.40
CA GLY A 42 9.66 -2.37 -5.23
C GLY A 42 10.93 -2.14 -6.04
N LEU A 43 11.08 -0.96 -6.61
CA LEU A 43 12.29 -0.60 -7.36
C LEU A 43 13.53 -0.58 -6.47
N ILE A 44 13.42 0.00 -5.28
CA ILE A 44 14.53 0.02 -4.30
C ILE A 44 14.90 -1.41 -3.89
N LYS A 45 13.89 -2.23 -3.59
CA LYS A 45 14.09 -3.63 -3.19
C LYS A 45 14.89 -4.41 -4.24
N ASP A 46 14.59 -4.21 -5.51
CA ASP A 46 15.25 -4.91 -6.60
C ASP A 46 16.74 -4.52 -6.75
N ASN A 47 17.13 -3.41 -6.14
CA ASN A 47 18.51 -2.91 -6.17
C ASN A 47 19.29 -3.18 -4.87
N ILE A 48 18.72 -3.94 -3.94
CA ILE A 48 19.33 -4.28 -2.65
C ILE A 48 19.42 -5.80 -2.54
N GLU A 49 20.60 -6.31 -2.15
CA GLU A 49 20.87 -7.75 -2.05
C GLU A 49 21.11 -8.22 -0.61
N ASN A 50 20.49 -7.60 0.38
CA ASN A 50 20.70 -7.91 1.77
C ASN A 50 19.40 -8.11 2.52
N LYS A 51 19.47 -8.31 3.84
CA LYS A 51 18.27 -8.57 4.63
C LYS A 51 17.31 -7.38 4.74
N GLU A 52 17.75 -6.17 4.43
CA GLU A 52 16.85 -5.02 4.33
C GLU A 52 15.83 -5.20 3.22
N ALA A 53 16.13 -6.00 2.19
CA ALA A 53 15.15 -6.33 1.14
C ALA A 53 13.94 -7.08 1.71
N GLU A 54 14.14 -7.93 2.72
CA GLU A 54 13.04 -8.65 3.37
C GLU A 54 12.09 -7.70 4.10
N ILE A 55 12.65 -6.68 4.75
CA ILE A 55 11.86 -5.64 5.42
C ILE A 55 11.02 -4.88 4.40
N LEU A 56 11.59 -4.57 3.25
CA LEU A 56 10.90 -3.86 2.18
C LEU A 56 9.73 -4.69 1.62
N VAL A 57 9.89 -6.01 1.50
CA VAL A 57 8.78 -6.90 1.09
C VAL A 57 7.62 -6.80 2.09
N LYS A 58 7.91 -6.82 3.39
CA LYS A 58 6.89 -6.69 4.42
C LYS A 58 6.18 -5.34 4.36
N ILE A 59 6.92 -4.27 4.10
CA ILE A 59 6.33 -2.93 3.91
C ILE A 59 5.39 -2.94 2.72
N GLN A 60 5.78 -3.57 1.60
CA GLN A 60 4.93 -3.66 0.42
C GLN A 60 3.63 -4.40 0.71
N GLU A 61 3.68 -5.47 1.50
CA GLU A 61 2.49 -6.21 1.91
C GLU A 61 1.55 -5.33 2.75
N GLU A 62 2.10 -4.56 3.68
CA GLU A 62 1.32 -3.64 4.50
C GLU A 62 0.72 -2.51 3.67
N LEU A 63 1.47 -1.95 2.73
CA LEU A 63 0.97 -0.92 1.82
C LEU A 63 -0.15 -1.46 0.93
N PHE A 64 -0.05 -2.70 0.48
CA PHE A 64 -1.11 -3.35 -0.27
C PHE A 64 -2.39 -3.46 0.58
N THR A 65 -2.25 -3.83 1.85
CA THR A 65 -3.37 -3.90 2.78
C THR A 65 -4.01 -2.52 2.99
N ILE A 66 -3.19 -1.49 3.20
CA ILE A 66 -3.69 -0.10 3.33
C ILE A 66 -4.43 0.31 2.07
N GLY A 67 -3.86 0.02 0.90
CA GLY A 67 -4.51 0.32 -0.38
C GLY A 67 -5.86 -0.38 -0.51
N SER A 68 -5.95 -1.62 -0.02
CA SER A 68 -7.21 -2.37 -0.04
C SER A 68 -8.28 -1.71 0.85
N TYR A 69 -7.90 -1.20 2.02
CA TYR A 69 -8.82 -0.44 2.87
C TYR A 69 -9.31 0.83 2.17
N LEU A 70 -8.41 1.56 1.54
CA LEU A 70 -8.76 2.78 0.80
C LEU A 70 -9.68 2.48 -0.39
N ALA A 71 -9.45 1.37 -1.08
CA ALA A 71 -10.24 0.97 -2.24
C ALA A 71 -11.59 0.35 -1.87
N THR A 72 -11.79 -0.03 -0.61
CA THR A 72 -13.04 -0.59 -0.12
C THR A 72 -14.11 0.51 0.08
N GLY A 73 -13.68 1.75 0.30
CA GLY A 73 -14.59 2.86 0.60
C GLY A 73 -15.27 2.65 1.95
N ASP A 74 -16.56 2.97 2.03
CA ASP A 74 -17.33 2.85 3.26
C ASP A 74 -18.04 1.50 3.42
N ASN A 75 -17.68 0.50 2.62
CA ASN A 75 -18.33 -0.81 2.64
C ASN A 75 -17.80 -1.66 3.82
N GLU A 76 -18.49 -1.58 4.95
CA GLU A 76 -18.11 -2.31 6.16
C GLU A 76 -18.12 -3.83 5.98
N LYS A 77 -19.00 -4.35 5.10
CA LYS A 77 -19.07 -5.78 4.83
C LYS A 77 -17.82 -6.30 4.15
N MET A 78 -17.22 -5.49 3.29
CA MET A 78 -15.96 -5.86 2.62
C MET A 78 -14.78 -5.74 3.56
N MET A 79 -14.80 -4.78 4.50
CA MET A 79 -13.71 -4.56 5.45
C MET A 79 -13.42 -5.76 6.35
N VAL A 80 -14.44 -6.56 6.67
CA VAL A 80 -14.24 -7.74 7.53
C VAL A 80 -13.43 -8.84 6.86
N HIS A 81 -13.29 -8.78 5.54
CA HIS A 81 -12.51 -9.75 4.76
C HIS A 81 -11.05 -9.29 4.55
N LEU A 82 -10.70 -8.08 4.97
CA LEU A 82 -9.35 -7.56 4.81
C LEU A 82 -8.47 -7.95 5.99
N PRO A 83 -7.16 -8.18 5.77
CA PRO A 83 -6.23 -8.40 6.88
C PRO A 83 -6.25 -7.22 7.84
N LYS A 84 -6.07 -7.48 9.12
CA LYS A 84 -6.00 -6.41 10.13
C LYS A 84 -4.68 -5.67 10.01
N LEU A 85 -4.74 -4.35 10.19
CA LEU A 85 -3.55 -3.53 10.36
C LEU A 85 -3.14 -3.61 11.84
N GLU A 86 -1.96 -4.14 12.10
CA GLU A 86 -1.44 -4.37 13.44
C GLU A 86 -0.23 -3.47 13.70
N ASP A 87 0.16 -3.33 14.95
CA ASP A 87 1.32 -2.51 15.35
C ASP A 87 2.66 -3.20 15.12
N GLY A 88 2.66 -4.53 14.97
CA GLY A 88 3.88 -5.31 14.79
C GLY A 88 4.82 -4.79 13.71
N PRO A 89 4.34 -4.53 12.47
CA PRO A 89 5.20 -4.00 11.41
C PRO A 89 5.80 -2.63 11.74
N ILE A 90 5.07 -1.78 12.45
CA ILE A 90 5.57 -0.47 12.87
C ILE A 90 6.69 -0.63 13.89
N LEU A 91 6.51 -1.52 14.86
CA LEU A 91 7.53 -1.82 15.87
C LEU A 91 8.79 -2.40 15.23
N GLU A 92 8.63 -3.23 14.21
CA GLU A 92 9.75 -3.80 13.45
C GLU A 92 10.54 -2.70 12.72
N LEU A 93 9.85 -1.73 12.12
CA LEU A 93 10.48 -0.57 11.47
C LEU A 93 11.24 0.29 12.49
N GLU A 94 10.62 0.57 13.62
CA GLU A 94 11.24 1.35 14.70
C GLU A 94 12.52 0.69 15.19
N LYS A 95 12.48 -0.62 15.38
CA LYS A 95 13.68 -1.39 15.79
C LYS A 95 14.76 -1.31 14.73
N SER A 96 14.41 -1.42 13.45
CA SER A 96 15.37 -1.31 12.36
C SER A 96 16.03 0.07 12.33
N ILE A 97 15.26 1.12 12.58
CA ILE A 97 15.78 2.49 12.67
C ILE A 97 16.77 2.60 13.83
N ASP A 98 16.40 2.08 15.00
CA ASP A 98 17.26 2.11 16.18
C ASP A 98 18.59 1.38 15.93
N ASP A 99 18.53 0.21 15.30
CA ASP A 99 19.71 -0.59 14.95
C ASP A 99 20.63 0.17 13.99
N MET A 100 20.05 0.85 13.02
CA MET A 100 20.81 1.67 12.05
C MET A 100 21.42 2.89 12.71
N GLN A 101 20.74 3.53 13.65
CA GLN A 101 21.23 4.71 14.36
C GLN A 101 22.46 4.39 15.22
N GLU A 102 22.59 3.18 15.73
CA GLU A 102 23.76 2.74 16.49
C GLU A 102 25.02 2.68 15.63
N ILE A 103 24.86 2.49 14.32
CA ILE A 103 25.97 2.31 13.37
C ILE A 103 26.29 3.62 12.64
N LEU A 104 25.26 4.42 12.34
CA LEU A 104 25.40 5.65 11.57
C LEU A 104 25.90 6.81 12.45
N PRO A 105 26.68 7.75 11.88
CA PRO A 105 27.05 8.94 12.62
C PRO A 105 25.84 9.82 12.95
N GLU A 106 25.94 10.57 14.03
CA GLU A 106 24.89 11.54 14.40
C GLU A 106 24.75 12.60 13.31
N MET A 107 23.49 12.93 13.03
CA MET A 107 23.16 13.97 12.07
C MET A 107 22.95 15.31 12.77
#